data_6e625d37306e2f8059953cf2a1f1231d
#
_entry.id   6e625d37306e2f8059953cf2a1f1231d
#
_cell.length_a   1.000
_cell.length_b   1.000
_cell.length_c   1.000
_cell.angle_alpha   90.00
_cell.angle_beta   90.00
_cell.angle_gamma   90.00
#
_symmetry.space_group_name_H-M   'P 1'
#
loop_
_entity.id
_entity.type
_entity.pdbx_description
1 polymer ?
#
loop_
_entity_poly.entity_id
_entity_poly.type
_entity_poly.pdbx_seq_one_letter_code
_entity_poly.pdbx_strand_id
1 'polypeptide(L)'
;MRKTYDKQNIFAKILRAEIPCEKILENDYALAFKDINPLAPIHILVIPKNPYVDSYDFNENAKSNEIRYFWKLTNDVINLKNILEKGFRIITNSGINGNQEVPHFHVHIIGGKNLGRIIN
;
A
#
# COMPACT_ATOMS: atom_id res chain seq x y z
N MET A 1 -3.87 23.72 4.46
CA MET A 1 -4.81 22.82 5.16
C MET A 1 -4.83 21.47 4.45
N ARG A 2 -4.76 20.38 5.20
CA ARG A 2 -4.81 19.07 4.60
C ARG A 2 -6.23 18.69 4.21
N LYS A 3 -6.36 17.90 3.15
CA LYS A 3 -7.67 17.46 2.67
C LYS A 3 -8.30 16.47 3.64
N THR A 4 -9.63 16.53 3.77
CA THR A 4 -10.42 15.52 4.46
C THR A 4 -10.39 14.23 3.66
N TYR A 5 -10.45 13.09 4.36
CA TYR A 5 -10.49 11.79 3.71
C TYR A 5 -11.74 11.66 2.82
N ASP A 6 -11.54 11.29 1.58
CA ASP A 6 -12.62 11.07 0.62
C ASP A 6 -13.05 9.60 0.65
N LYS A 7 -14.24 9.34 1.18
CA LYS A 7 -14.80 7.99 1.30
C LYS A 7 -15.14 7.35 -0.04
N GLN A 8 -15.11 8.11 -1.12
CA GLN A 8 -15.41 7.60 -2.46
C GLN A 8 -14.15 7.18 -3.23
N ASN A 9 -12.98 7.21 -2.61
CA ASN A 9 -11.77 6.74 -3.25
C ASN A 9 -11.85 5.23 -3.53
N ILE A 10 -11.09 4.80 -4.56
CA ILE A 10 -11.18 3.43 -5.05
C ILE A 10 -10.77 2.38 -4.01
N PHE A 11 -9.81 2.69 -3.12
CA PHE A 11 -9.38 1.73 -2.10
C PHE A 11 -10.43 1.57 -1.00
N ALA A 12 -11.10 2.66 -0.62
CA ALA A 12 -12.23 2.58 0.30
C ALA A 12 -13.33 1.69 -0.28
N LYS A 13 -13.59 1.80 -1.58
CA LYS A 13 -14.58 0.96 -2.26
C LYS A 13 -14.15 -0.50 -2.32
N ILE A 14 -12.87 -0.79 -2.49
CA ILE A 14 -12.35 -2.15 -2.40
C ILE A 14 -12.58 -2.72 -1.01
N LEU A 15 -12.30 -1.94 0.03
CA LEU A 15 -12.50 -2.37 1.42
C LEU A 15 -13.98 -2.66 1.74
N ARG A 16 -14.91 -1.95 1.10
CA ARG A 16 -16.35 -2.18 1.23
C ARG A 16 -16.88 -3.26 0.30
N ALA A 17 -16.00 -3.91 -0.46
CA ALA A 17 -16.36 -4.93 -1.45
C ALA A 17 -17.26 -4.38 -2.59
N GLU A 18 -17.22 -3.09 -2.86
CA GLU A 18 -17.93 -2.48 -3.99
C GLU A 18 -17.16 -2.60 -5.29
N ILE A 19 -15.84 -2.76 -5.22
CA ILE A 19 -14.95 -2.97 -6.36
C ILE A 19 -14.11 -4.21 -6.05
N PRO A 20 -13.97 -5.15 -7.01
CA PRO A 20 -13.15 -6.34 -6.80
C PRO A 20 -11.65 -6.01 -6.82
N CYS A 21 -10.87 -6.85 -6.15
CA CYS A 21 -9.41 -6.83 -6.23
C CYS A 21 -8.90 -8.27 -6.17
N GLU A 22 -7.67 -8.47 -6.63
CA GLU A 22 -7.02 -9.78 -6.49
C GLU A 22 -6.24 -9.77 -5.18
N LYS A 23 -6.88 -10.26 -4.13
CA LYS A 23 -6.31 -10.30 -2.78
C LYS A 23 -5.14 -11.28 -2.71
N ILE A 24 -4.07 -10.85 -2.06
CA ILE A 24 -2.88 -11.67 -1.82
C ILE A 24 -2.86 -12.16 -0.36
N LEU A 25 -2.92 -11.25 0.60
CA LEU A 25 -2.97 -11.54 2.03
C LEU A 25 -3.79 -10.49 2.75
N GLU A 26 -4.19 -10.81 3.96
CA GLU A 26 -4.99 -9.91 4.78
C GLU A 26 -4.79 -10.25 6.25
N ASN A 27 -4.83 -9.26 7.12
CA ASN A 27 -4.98 -9.45 8.56
C ASN A 27 -6.09 -8.51 9.07
N ASP A 28 -6.27 -8.41 10.37
CA ASP A 28 -7.36 -7.60 10.92
C ASP A 28 -7.22 -6.10 10.62
N TYR A 29 -6.01 -5.64 10.28
CA TYR A 29 -5.69 -4.21 10.17
C TYR A 29 -5.38 -3.75 8.76
N ALA A 30 -5.03 -4.67 7.86
CA ALA A 30 -4.53 -4.31 6.54
C ALA A 30 -4.89 -5.35 5.49
N LEU A 31 -4.87 -4.92 4.23
CA LEU A 31 -5.17 -5.74 3.06
C LEU A 31 -4.06 -5.55 2.03
N ALA A 32 -3.58 -6.65 1.46
CA ALA A 32 -2.62 -6.65 0.36
C ALA A 32 -3.26 -7.24 -0.89
N PHE A 33 -3.13 -6.55 -2.03
CA PHE A 33 -3.72 -6.99 -3.30
C PHE A 33 -2.85 -6.54 -4.47
N LYS A 34 -3.01 -7.22 -5.61
CA LYS A 34 -2.22 -6.89 -6.81
C LYS A 34 -2.62 -5.55 -7.39
N ASP A 35 -1.61 -4.78 -7.82
CA ASP A 35 -1.84 -3.60 -8.64
C ASP A 35 -2.33 -4.05 -10.02
N ILE A 36 -3.38 -3.41 -10.54
CA ILE A 36 -3.95 -3.77 -11.83
C ILE A 36 -3.11 -3.29 -13.01
N ASN A 37 -2.17 -2.36 -12.77
CA ASN A 37 -1.25 -1.85 -13.77
C ASN A 37 0.19 -2.05 -13.27
N PRO A 38 0.67 -3.32 -13.21
CA PRO A 38 1.95 -3.60 -12.58
C PRO A 38 3.13 -3.00 -13.34
N LEU A 39 4.08 -2.44 -12.59
CA LEU A 39 5.30 -1.84 -13.13
C LEU A 39 6.48 -2.82 -13.12
N ALA A 40 6.29 -4.00 -12.56
CA ALA A 40 7.31 -5.04 -12.45
C ALA A 40 6.62 -6.39 -12.28
N PRO A 41 7.35 -7.52 -12.38
CA PRO A 41 6.74 -8.85 -12.19
C PRO A 41 6.01 -9.00 -10.86
N ILE A 42 6.51 -8.36 -9.78
CA ILE A 42 5.83 -8.28 -8.50
C ILE A 42 5.48 -6.81 -8.25
N HIS A 43 4.20 -6.52 -8.13
CA HIS A 43 3.71 -5.18 -7.80
C HIS A 43 2.43 -5.33 -6.99
N ILE A 44 2.57 -5.19 -5.68
CA ILE A 44 1.49 -5.43 -4.72
C ILE A 44 1.28 -4.17 -3.89
N LEU A 45 0.03 -3.84 -3.64
CA LEU A 45 -0.37 -2.72 -2.79
C LEU A 45 -0.73 -3.24 -1.41
N VAL A 46 -0.33 -2.52 -0.37
CA VAL A 46 -0.78 -2.79 1.01
C VAL A 46 -1.47 -1.53 1.52
N ILE A 47 -2.69 -1.71 2.00
CA ILE A 47 -3.49 -0.60 2.53
C ILE A 47 -3.96 -0.91 3.95
N PRO A 48 -4.07 0.10 4.84
CA PRO A 48 -4.74 -0.09 6.11
C PRO A 48 -6.26 -0.17 5.89
N LYS A 49 -6.96 -0.87 6.77
CA LYS A 49 -8.42 -0.99 6.68
C LYS A 49 -9.13 0.27 7.13
N ASN A 50 -8.52 1.03 8.04
CA ASN A 50 -9.08 2.30 8.49
C ASN A 50 -8.68 3.46 7.56
N PRO A 51 -9.44 4.56 7.55
CA PRO A 51 -9.28 5.63 6.57
C PRO A 51 -8.17 6.61 6.95
N TYR A 52 -7.02 6.46 6.35
CA TYR A 52 -5.89 7.39 6.45
C TYR A 52 -5.55 7.90 5.06
N VAL A 53 -5.26 9.19 4.95
CA VAL A 53 -5.03 9.84 3.65
C VAL A 53 -3.67 9.45 3.06
N ASP A 54 -2.63 9.45 3.87
CA ASP A 54 -1.26 9.19 3.45
C ASP A 54 -0.40 8.69 4.62
N SER A 55 0.90 8.54 4.39
CA SER A 55 1.82 8.05 5.41
C SER A 55 1.90 8.97 6.63
N TYR A 56 1.85 10.28 6.42
CA TYR A 56 1.90 11.24 7.54
C TYR A 56 0.69 11.04 8.45
N ASP A 57 -0.51 11.00 7.85
CA ASP A 57 -1.76 10.79 8.58
C ASP A 57 -1.74 9.46 9.35
N PHE A 58 -1.33 8.40 8.68
CA PHE A 58 -1.24 7.07 9.27
C PHE A 58 -0.28 7.05 10.46
N ASN A 59 0.92 7.62 10.29
CA ASN A 59 1.93 7.61 11.34
C ASN A 59 1.53 8.49 12.54
N GLU A 60 0.82 9.60 12.30
CA GLU A 60 0.38 10.49 13.37
C GLU A 60 -0.83 9.96 14.13
N ASN A 61 -1.78 9.34 13.43
CA ASN A 61 -3.11 9.13 13.99
C ASN A 61 -3.50 7.66 14.20
N ALA A 62 -2.81 6.71 13.57
CA ALA A 62 -3.13 5.29 13.74
C ALA A 62 -2.69 4.80 15.11
N LYS A 63 -3.40 3.79 15.61
CA LYS A 63 -3.03 3.12 16.86
C LYS A 63 -1.80 2.24 16.64
N SER A 64 -1.07 1.96 17.70
CA SER A 64 0.17 1.15 17.64
C SER A 64 -0.04 -0.20 16.94
N ASN A 65 -1.15 -0.89 17.23
CA ASN A 65 -1.45 -2.17 16.60
C ASN A 65 -1.69 -2.04 15.10
N GLU A 66 -2.34 -0.96 14.65
CA GLU A 66 -2.56 -0.73 13.23
C GLU A 66 -1.24 -0.58 12.50
N ILE A 67 -0.32 0.20 13.07
CA ILE A 67 1.00 0.44 12.47
C ILE A 67 1.82 -0.86 12.44
N ARG A 68 1.87 -1.56 13.55
CA ARG A 68 2.64 -2.80 13.65
C ARG A 68 2.16 -3.84 12.64
N TYR A 69 0.86 -4.09 12.59
CA TYR A 69 0.32 -5.18 11.76
C TYR A 69 0.21 -4.80 10.28
N PHE A 70 0.15 -3.52 9.97
CA PHE A 70 0.32 -3.07 8.59
C PHE A 70 1.70 -3.49 8.05
N TRP A 71 2.75 -3.17 8.79
CA TRP A 71 4.13 -3.51 8.38
C TRP A 71 4.42 -5.00 8.47
N LYS A 72 3.80 -5.68 9.41
CA LYS A 72 3.89 -7.14 9.49
C LYS A 72 3.31 -7.80 8.24
N LEU A 73 2.16 -7.33 7.77
CA LEU A 73 1.56 -7.83 6.54
C LEU A 73 2.46 -7.55 5.34
N THR A 74 3.07 -6.38 5.29
CA THR A 74 4.03 -6.03 4.23
C THR A 74 5.17 -7.04 4.18
N ASN A 75 5.76 -7.39 5.32
CA ASN A 75 6.80 -8.41 5.39
C ASN A 75 6.30 -9.79 4.99
N ASP A 76 5.08 -10.14 5.39
CA ASP A 76 4.48 -11.42 5.01
C ASP A 76 4.33 -11.55 3.50
N VAL A 77 3.96 -10.47 2.82
CA VAL A 77 3.89 -10.43 1.35
C VAL A 77 5.28 -10.62 0.73
N ILE A 78 6.28 -9.93 1.25
CA ILE A 78 7.66 -10.05 0.76
C ILE A 78 8.15 -11.50 0.86
N ASN A 79 7.87 -12.15 1.99
CA ASN A 79 8.23 -13.56 2.20
C ASN A 79 7.45 -14.48 1.26
N LEU A 80 6.15 -14.25 1.12
CA LEU A 80 5.30 -15.07 0.25
C LEU A 80 5.78 -15.02 -1.21
N LYS A 81 6.22 -13.85 -1.68
CA LYS A 81 6.65 -13.64 -3.06
C LYS A 81 8.12 -13.96 -3.30
N ASN A 82 8.85 -14.37 -2.27
CA ASN A 82 10.26 -14.78 -2.38
C ASN A 82 11.16 -13.69 -2.97
N ILE A 83 10.94 -12.44 -2.58
CA ILE A 83 11.73 -11.30 -3.09
C ILE A 83 12.70 -10.74 -2.06
N LEU A 84 12.78 -11.34 -0.88
CA LEU A 84 13.63 -10.84 0.19
C LEU A 84 15.12 -10.82 -0.20
N GLU A 85 15.66 -11.92 -0.70
CA GLU A 85 17.10 -12.02 -0.94
C GLU A 85 17.57 -11.16 -2.11
N LYS A 86 16.87 -11.16 -3.22
CA LYS A 86 17.24 -10.34 -4.38
C LYS A 86 16.88 -8.88 -4.22
N GLY A 87 15.96 -8.61 -3.31
CA GLY A 87 15.60 -7.25 -2.97
C GLY A 87 14.31 -6.78 -3.62
N PHE A 88 13.81 -5.70 -3.06
CA PHE A 88 12.54 -5.12 -3.44
C PHE A 88 12.57 -3.62 -3.13
N ARG A 89 11.55 -2.92 -3.58
CA ARG A 89 11.39 -1.50 -3.27
C ARG A 89 10.02 -1.27 -2.67
N ILE A 90 9.97 -0.47 -1.62
CA ILE A 90 8.72 -0.01 -1.03
C ILE A 90 8.60 1.47 -1.33
N ILE A 91 7.46 1.87 -1.93
CA ILE A 91 7.21 3.25 -2.30
C ILE A 91 5.88 3.67 -1.71
N THR A 92 5.83 4.86 -1.12
CA THR A 92 4.57 5.52 -0.81
C THR A 92 4.63 6.96 -1.28
N ASN A 93 3.48 7.48 -1.73
CA ASN A 93 3.37 8.81 -2.28
C ASN A 93 2.41 9.63 -1.43
N SER A 94 2.71 10.91 -1.27
CA SER A 94 1.85 11.81 -0.50
C SER A 94 1.70 13.13 -1.23
N GLY A 95 0.46 13.59 -1.39
CA GLY A 95 0.13 14.90 -1.93
C GLY A 95 0.45 15.07 -3.41
N ILE A 96 0.36 16.31 -3.85
CA ILE A 96 0.52 16.66 -5.27
C ILE A 96 1.96 16.45 -5.73
N ASN A 97 2.94 16.91 -4.96
CA ASN A 97 4.35 16.77 -5.33
C ASN A 97 4.84 15.32 -5.28
N GLY A 98 4.18 14.46 -4.50
CA GLY A 98 4.47 13.04 -4.47
C GLY A 98 3.67 12.24 -5.50
N ASN A 99 2.80 12.91 -6.26
CA ASN A 99 1.94 12.28 -7.26
C ASN A 99 1.07 11.15 -6.67
N GLN A 100 0.47 11.42 -5.51
CA GLN A 100 -0.45 10.47 -4.90
C GLN A 100 -1.75 10.42 -5.70
N GLU A 101 -2.01 9.29 -6.36
CA GLU A 101 -3.18 9.14 -7.22
C GLU A 101 -4.44 8.79 -6.43
N VAL A 102 -4.33 7.90 -5.44
CA VAL A 102 -5.46 7.48 -4.60
C VAL A 102 -5.26 8.02 -3.19
N PRO A 103 -6.20 8.84 -2.69
CA PRO A 103 -6.06 9.47 -1.36
C PRO A 103 -6.47 8.55 -0.21
N HIS A 104 -5.92 7.37 -0.20
CA HIS A 104 -5.96 6.39 0.88
C HIS A 104 -4.54 5.86 1.03
N PHE A 105 -3.95 5.96 2.22
CA PHE A 105 -2.57 5.54 2.46
C PHE A 105 -2.32 4.14 1.90
N HIS A 106 -1.25 4.01 1.14
CA HIS A 106 -0.84 2.72 0.63
C HIS A 106 0.66 2.70 0.36
N VAL A 107 1.23 1.52 0.41
CA VAL A 107 2.60 1.30 -0.06
C VAL A 107 2.56 0.36 -1.24
N HIS A 108 3.48 0.60 -2.18
CA HIS A 108 3.76 -0.31 -3.29
C HIS A 108 4.91 -1.20 -2.88
N ILE A 109 4.75 -2.51 -3.04
CA ILE A 109 5.85 -3.47 -2.94
C ILE A 109 6.19 -3.88 -4.37
N ILE A 110 7.38 -3.54 -4.82
CA ILE A 110 7.80 -3.76 -6.21
C ILE A 110 9.07 -4.59 -6.22
N GLY A 111 9.09 -5.63 -7.04
CA GLY A 111 10.24 -6.51 -7.14
C GLY A 111 10.17 -7.46 -8.32
N GLY A 112 11.05 -8.44 -8.33
CA GLY A 112 11.10 -9.46 -9.38
C GLY A 112 12.03 -9.08 -10.53
N LYS A 113 12.63 -7.90 -10.51
CA LYS A 113 13.66 -7.46 -11.45
C LYS A 113 14.44 -6.30 -10.86
N ASN A 114 15.57 -5.95 -11.47
CA ASN A 114 16.30 -4.73 -11.11
C ASN A 114 15.46 -3.50 -11.51
N LEU A 115 15.13 -2.68 -10.54
CA LEU A 115 14.25 -1.53 -10.75
C LEU A 115 15.00 -0.25 -11.16
N GLY A 116 16.33 -0.29 -11.13
CA GLY A 116 17.13 0.87 -11.50
C GLY A 116 17.15 1.95 -10.41
N ARG A 117 17.28 3.20 -10.85
CA ARG A 117 17.41 4.34 -9.95
C ARG A 117 16.10 4.61 -9.19
N ILE A 118 16.23 5.27 -8.04
CA ILE A 118 15.08 5.70 -7.22
C ILE A 118 14.19 6.64 -8.01
N ILE A 119 14.78 7.62 -8.69
CA ILE A 119 14.07 8.60 -9.53
C ILE A 119 14.78 8.68 -10.87
N ASN A 120 14.01 8.66 -11.94
CA ASN A 120 14.52 8.77 -13.31
C ASN A 120 14.62 10.22 -13.78
#